data_40ac0f48189c101e18a8a4b5aecc8146
#
_entry.id   40ac0f48189c101e18a8a4b5aecc8146
#
_cell.length_a   1.000
_cell.length_b   1.000
_cell.length_c   1.000
_cell.angle_alpha   90.00
_cell.angle_beta   90.00
_cell.angle_gamma   90.00
#
_symmetry.space_group_name_H-M   'P 1'
#
loop_
_entity.id
_entity.type
_entity.pdbx_description
1 polymer ?
#
loop_
_entity_poly.entity_id
_entity_poly.type
_entity_poly.pdbx_seq_one_letter_code
_entity_poly.pdbx_strand_id
1 'polypeptide(L)'
;MTVVSNQGVPLPPNDATVTTTACEYCPVACGYKVYSWPVGSPNGEPTADKNALSADFPVGVLSGRWPSPSMHTVTNVDGVLSNLLVMPDPDATVVNVGGTHSVRGGTLALKLYRPDGPTRDRLQHPMLRVNGTLQPIPWDMATDIIAEMITHTVDEYGELAMGFKHYSYEYFENTYAITKLAFTGVGTPNVAPHHNTAPGTDTPGLDDTGVDSFSAGYEDYREADVIMILGTDPYETKSVAFTTHIVPGGAAIIHVDPRKTFTSSYAEAGAGLHLQIQPGTDAFLIGAITRYILEQGWGDLE
;
A
#
# COMPACT_ATOMS: atom_id res chain seq x y z
N MET A 1 12.18 2.16 -40.39
CA MET A 1 11.41 2.68 -39.28
C MET A 1 11.98 2.05 -38.03
N THR A 2 12.80 2.78 -37.29
CA THR A 2 13.27 2.29 -35.98
C THR A 2 12.08 2.32 -35.04
N VAL A 3 11.51 1.18 -34.76
CA VAL A 3 10.46 1.06 -33.74
C VAL A 3 11.11 1.45 -32.42
N VAL A 4 10.64 2.53 -31.79
CA VAL A 4 11.09 2.92 -30.45
C VAL A 4 10.61 1.81 -29.51
N SER A 5 11.52 0.93 -29.17
CA SER A 5 11.22 -0.35 -28.51
C SER A 5 10.79 -0.22 -27.05
N ASN A 6 10.92 0.98 -26.47
CA ASN A 6 10.71 1.24 -25.03
C ASN A 6 10.15 2.62 -24.74
N GLN A 7 9.45 3.27 -25.69
CA GLN A 7 8.87 4.62 -25.57
C GLN A 7 9.90 5.70 -25.17
N GLY A 8 11.17 5.52 -25.53
CA GLY A 8 12.24 6.46 -25.18
C GLY A 8 12.78 6.33 -23.76
N VAL A 9 12.32 5.35 -22.98
CA VAL A 9 12.91 5.04 -21.67
C VAL A 9 14.21 4.30 -21.87
N PRO A 10 15.34 4.73 -21.27
CA PRO A 10 16.60 4.01 -21.36
C PRO A 10 16.48 2.64 -20.67
N LEU A 11 16.99 1.60 -21.30
CA LEU A 11 17.01 0.26 -20.73
C LEU A 11 18.19 0.12 -19.77
N PRO A 12 18.04 -0.54 -18.63
CA PRO A 12 19.14 -0.79 -17.71
C PRO A 12 20.13 -1.77 -18.34
N PRO A 13 21.45 -1.46 -18.34
CA PRO A 13 22.47 -2.41 -18.78
C PRO A 13 22.56 -3.60 -17.82
N ASN A 14 23.20 -4.69 -18.24
CA ASN A 14 23.32 -5.91 -17.45
C ASN A 14 24.08 -5.73 -16.13
N ASP A 15 24.93 -4.72 -16.05
CA ASP A 15 25.69 -4.34 -14.86
C ASP A 15 25.00 -3.26 -14.01
N ALA A 16 23.77 -2.89 -14.33
CA ALA A 16 22.97 -2.00 -13.47
C ALA A 16 22.83 -2.60 -12.08
N THR A 17 22.93 -1.76 -11.06
CA THR A 17 22.60 -2.16 -9.68
C THR A 17 21.10 -2.40 -9.58
N VAL A 18 20.72 -3.56 -9.04
CA VAL A 18 19.31 -3.94 -8.85
C VAL A 18 19.03 -4.11 -7.38
N THR A 19 18.03 -3.37 -6.89
CA THR A 19 17.51 -3.52 -5.52
C THR A 19 16.01 -3.81 -5.57
N THR A 20 15.49 -4.45 -4.53
CA THR A 20 14.05 -4.72 -4.39
C THR A 20 13.42 -3.74 -3.42
N THR A 21 12.17 -3.39 -3.67
CA THR A 21 11.36 -2.55 -2.79
C THR A 21 9.90 -2.95 -2.89
N ALA A 22 9.06 -2.36 -2.06
CA ALA A 22 7.61 -2.51 -2.11
C ALA A 22 6.96 -1.14 -2.36
N CYS A 23 5.80 -1.17 -2.99
CA CYS A 23 4.97 0.02 -3.18
C CYS A 23 4.32 0.41 -1.85
N GLU A 24 4.48 1.68 -1.43
CA GLU A 24 3.94 2.19 -0.17
C GLU A 24 2.55 2.84 -0.31
N TYR A 25 1.92 2.80 -1.48
CA TYR A 25 0.64 3.48 -1.69
C TYR A 25 -0.57 2.82 -1.01
N CYS A 26 -0.54 1.51 -0.85
CA CYS A 26 -1.65 0.79 -0.22
C CYS A 26 -1.17 -0.54 0.39
N PRO A 27 -2.01 -1.19 1.24
CA PRO A 27 -1.62 -2.41 1.97
C PRO A 27 -1.33 -3.62 1.09
N VAL A 28 -1.60 -3.55 -0.21
CA VAL A 28 -1.25 -4.62 -1.15
C VAL A 28 0.26 -4.83 -1.22
N ALA A 29 1.06 -3.74 -1.05
CA ALA A 29 2.52 -3.80 -0.99
C ALA A 29 3.16 -4.53 -2.18
N CYS A 30 2.74 -4.19 -3.40
CA CYS A 30 3.27 -4.78 -4.62
C CYS A 30 4.80 -4.70 -4.66
N GLY A 31 5.46 -5.79 -5.04
CA GLY A 31 6.91 -5.86 -5.20
C GLY A 31 7.39 -5.10 -6.43
N TYR A 32 8.50 -4.40 -6.28
CA TYR A 32 9.18 -3.65 -7.33
C TYR A 32 10.67 -3.94 -7.35
N LYS A 33 11.27 -3.82 -8.54
CA LYS A 33 12.72 -3.78 -8.75
C LYS A 33 13.14 -2.37 -9.15
N VAL A 34 14.21 -1.89 -8.54
CA VAL A 34 14.83 -0.61 -8.82
C VAL A 34 16.17 -0.87 -9.50
N TYR A 35 16.29 -0.43 -10.74
CA TYR A 35 17.50 -0.52 -11.53
C TYR A 35 18.18 0.85 -11.55
N SER A 36 19.46 0.92 -11.17
CA SER A 36 20.23 2.16 -11.19
C SER A 36 21.56 1.99 -11.92
N TRP A 37 21.92 2.99 -12.74
CA TRP A 37 23.22 3.05 -13.46
C TRP A 37 23.60 4.51 -13.72
N PRO A 38 24.90 4.85 -13.76
CA PRO A 38 25.35 6.24 -13.94
C PRO A 38 24.83 6.86 -15.25
N VAL A 39 24.48 8.14 -15.20
CA VAL A 39 24.20 8.91 -16.41
C VAL A 39 25.48 9.05 -17.24
N GLY A 40 25.40 8.80 -18.54
CA GLY A 40 26.53 8.79 -19.44
C GLY A 40 27.20 7.42 -19.64
N SER A 41 26.87 6.43 -18.82
CA SER A 41 27.21 5.03 -19.12
C SER A 41 26.36 4.48 -20.26
N PRO A 42 26.84 3.45 -20.99
CA PRO A 42 26.04 2.79 -22.01
C PRO A 42 24.73 2.26 -21.41
N ASN A 43 23.63 2.47 -22.12
CA ASN A 43 22.35 1.84 -21.77
C ASN A 43 22.30 0.39 -22.28
N GLY A 44 21.42 -0.43 -21.72
CA GLY A 44 21.10 -1.73 -22.23
C GLY A 44 20.50 -1.67 -23.65
N GLU A 45 20.68 -2.74 -24.42
CA GLU A 45 20.14 -2.88 -25.77
C GLU A 45 18.79 -3.63 -25.74
N PRO A 46 17.99 -3.55 -26.82
CA PRO A 46 16.67 -4.19 -26.90
C PRO A 46 16.64 -5.72 -26.90
N THR A 47 17.77 -6.41 -26.82
CA THR A 47 17.85 -7.88 -26.78
C THR A 47 17.99 -8.38 -25.33
N ALA A 48 17.37 -9.50 -25.02
CA ALA A 48 17.25 -10.03 -23.65
C ALA A 48 18.61 -10.28 -22.96
N ASP A 49 19.62 -10.64 -23.73
CA ASP A 49 21.01 -10.86 -23.28
C ASP A 49 21.79 -9.57 -22.99
N LYS A 50 21.25 -8.41 -23.38
CA LYS A 50 21.93 -7.12 -23.32
C LYS A 50 21.22 -6.06 -22.47
N ASN A 51 20.22 -6.46 -21.71
CA ASN A 51 19.55 -5.59 -20.74
C ASN A 51 19.19 -6.37 -19.47
N ALA A 52 19.23 -5.68 -18.34
CA ALA A 52 18.95 -6.28 -17.04
C ALA A 52 17.47 -6.68 -16.83
N LEU A 53 16.57 -6.30 -17.75
CA LEU A 53 15.18 -6.76 -17.73
C LEU A 53 15.03 -8.17 -18.31
N SER A 54 16.08 -8.70 -18.94
CA SER A 54 16.09 -10.02 -19.59
C SER A 54 14.91 -10.20 -20.55
N ALA A 55 14.64 -9.18 -21.37
CA ALA A 55 13.53 -9.17 -22.30
C ALA A 55 13.93 -8.64 -23.67
N ASP A 56 13.36 -9.25 -24.71
CA ASP A 56 13.46 -8.75 -26.08
C ASP A 56 12.40 -7.65 -26.30
N PHE A 57 12.83 -6.50 -26.78
CA PHE A 57 11.94 -5.37 -27.05
C PHE A 57 11.64 -5.24 -28.55
N PRO A 58 10.38 -4.91 -28.93
CA PRO A 58 9.26 -4.60 -28.04
C PRO A 58 8.67 -5.85 -27.35
N VAL A 59 8.40 -5.74 -26.05
CA VAL A 59 7.65 -6.78 -25.34
C VAL A 59 6.15 -6.70 -25.67
N GLY A 60 5.40 -7.77 -25.38
CA GLY A 60 3.94 -7.76 -25.50
C GLY A 60 3.27 -6.72 -24.58
N VAL A 61 2.15 -6.15 -25.03
CA VAL A 61 1.43 -5.06 -24.32
C VAL A 61 1.03 -5.40 -22.88
N LEU A 62 0.82 -6.68 -22.58
CA LEU A 62 0.48 -7.16 -21.24
C LEU A 62 1.68 -7.65 -20.44
N SER A 63 2.89 -7.43 -20.93
CA SER A 63 4.11 -7.85 -20.23
C SER A 63 4.38 -6.96 -19.02
N GLY A 64 4.67 -7.56 -17.86
CA GLY A 64 5.18 -6.85 -16.68
C GLY A 64 6.57 -6.22 -16.87
N ARG A 65 7.24 -6.49 -17.99
CA ARG A 65 8.53 -5.91 -18.36
C ARG A 65 8.45 -4.67 -19.25
N TRP A 66 7.25 -4.17 -19.52
CA TRP A 66 7.06 -2.96 -20.33
C TRP A 66 7.42 -1.69 -19.54
N PRO A 67 8.55 -1.00 -19.85
CA PRO A 67 8.90 0.23 -19.14
C PRO A 67 8.05 1.40 -19.65
N SER A 68 7.49 2.16 -18.73
CA SER A 68 6.79 3.41 -19.00
C SER A 68 7.68 4.61 -18.67
N PRO A 69 7.53 5.75 -19.35
CA PRO A 69 8.24 6.99 -18.99
C PRO A 69 8.02 7.42 -17.53
N SER A 70 6.88 7.11 -16.93
CA SER A 70 6.59 7.38 -15.51
C SER A 70 7.37 6.51 -14.53
N MET A 71 7.97 5.42 -15.02
CA MET A 71 8.80 4.51 -14.22
C MET A 71 10.29 4.89 -14.23
N HIS A 72 10.67 5.91 -15.01
CA HIS A 72 12.05 6.36 -15.14
C HIS A 72 12.23 7.77 -14.60
N THR A 73 13.35 8.00 -13.94
CA THR A 73 13.83 9.33 -13.54
C THR A 73 15.35 9.35 -13.50
N VAL A 74 15.91 10.54 -13.31
CA VAL A 74 17.34 10.73 -13.03
C VAL A 74 17.46 11.35 -11.65
N THR A 75 18.31 10.76 -10.81
CA THR A 75 18.53 11.25 -9.44
C THR A 75 19.97 11.01 -8.99
N ASN A 76 20.33 11.59 -7.85
CA ASN A 76 21.63 11.33 -7.23
C ASN A 76 21.54 10.04 -6.39
N VAL A 77 22.38 9.06 -6.70
CA VAL A 77 22.55 7.84 -5.92
C VAL A 77 23.98 7.82 -5.40
N ASP A 78 24.16 7.94 -4.10
CA ASP A 78 25.46 7.95 -3.42
C ASP A 78 26.49 8.93 -4.02
N GLY A 79 26.03 10.12 -4.39
CA GLY A 79 26.86 11.16 -5.00
C GLY A 79 27.03 11.07 -6.51
N VAL A 80 26.49 10.04 -7.17
CA VAL A 80 26.56 9.83 -8.61
C VAL A 80 25.21 10.10 -9.26
N LEU A 81 25.18 11.01 -10.24
CA LEU A 81 23.97 11.24 -11.03
C LEU A 81 23.65 9.99 -11.85
N SER A 82 22.53 9.35 -11.58
CA SER A 82 22.18 8.04 -12.10
C SER A 82 20.78 8.03 -12.75
N ASN A 83 20.65 7.22 -13.79
CA ASN A 83 19.34 6.76 -14.25
C ASN A 83 18.75 5.86 -13.18
N LEU A 84 17.46 5.99 -12.95
CA LEU A 84 16.70 5.14 -12.05
C LEU A 84 15.44 4.65 -12.78
N LEU A 85 15.30 3.34 -12.92
CA LEU A 85 14.10 2.71 -13.46
C LEU A 85 13.45 1.87 -12.35
N VAL A 86 12.22 2.23 -11.98
CA VAL A 86 11.44 1.55 -10.93
C VAL A 86 10.30 0.79 -11.60
N MET A 87 10.43 -0.52 -11.64
CA MET A 87 9.48 -1.40 -12.33
C MET A 87 8.81 -2.37 -11.37
N PRO A 88 7.53 -2.72 -11.59
CA PRO A 88 6.94 -3.84 -10.87
C PRO A 88 7.79 -5.09 -11.11
N ASP A 89 7.95 -5.90 -10.08
CA ASP A 89 8.73 -7.13 -10.18
C ASP A 89 8.02 -8.14 -11.10
N PRO A 90 8.56 -8.43 -12.29
CA PRO A 90 7.91 -9.34 -13.22
C PRO A 90 7.96 -10.80 -12.78
N ASP A 91 8.80 -11.10 -11.79
CA ASP A 91 8.97 -12.44 -11.24
C ASP A 91 8.16 -12.62 -9.94
N ALA A 92 7.36 -11.62 -9.55
CA ALA A 92 6.46 -11.72 -8.41
C ALA A 92 5.43 -12.84 -8.62
N THR A 93 5.28 -13.71 -7.63
CA THR A 93 4.41 -14.90 -7.71
C THR A 93 3.21 -14.83 -6.78
N VAL A 94 3.23 -13.98 -5.77
CA VAL A 94 2.20 -13.94 -4.71
C VAL A 94 1.33 -12.71 -4.81
N VAL A 95 1.88 -11.51 -4.63
CA VAL A 95 1.08 -10.28 -4.48
C VAL A 95 0.67 -9.72 -5.84
N ASN A 96 1.62 -9.24 -6.60
CA ASN A 96 1.40 -8.66 -7.93
C ASN A 96 1.96 -9.57 -9.02
N VAL A 97 1.34 -10.73 -9.14
CA VAL A 97 1.79 -11.82 -10.01
C VAL A 97 2.13 -11.32 -11.42
N GLY A 98 3.32 -11.70 -11.90
CA GLY A 98 3.79 -11.34 -13.23
C GLY A 98 4.04 -9.85 -13.46
N GLY A 99 4.20 -9.05 -12.40
CA GLY A 99 4.44 -7.62 -12.50
C GLY A 99 3.17 -6.79 -12.71
N THR A 100 2.00 -7.29 -12.32
CA THR A 100 0.78 -6.47 -12.32
C THR A 100 0.94 -5.27 -11.39
N HIS A 101 0.39 -4.13 -11.75
CA HIS A 101 0.51 -2.91 -10.96
C HIS A 101 -0.65 -1.94 -11.25
N SER A 102 -0.87 -1.01 -10.33
CA SER A 102 -1.76 0.12 -10.54
C SER A 102 -1.02 1.32 -11.11
N VAL A 103 -1.77 2.31 -11.60
CA VAL A 103 -1.21 3.60 -12.04
C VAL A 103 -0.37 4.24 -10.92
N ARG A 104 -0.78 4.12 -9.66
CA ARG A 104 -0.03 4.67 -8.50
C ARG A 104 1.36 4.07 -8.41
N GLY A 105 1.47 2.74 -8.41
CA GLY A 105 2.76 2.06 -8.38
C GLY A 105 3.61 2.34 -9.62
N GLY A 106 2.99 2.46 -10.79
CA GLY A 106 3.66 2.83 -12.04
C GLY A 106 4.24 4.25 -12.09
N THR A 107 4.01 5.08 -11.04
CA THR A 107 4.54 6.44 -10.92
C THR A 107 5.53 6.63 -9.76
N LEU A 108 5.97 5.56 -9.11
CA LEU A 108 6.89 5.62 -7.96
C LEU A 108 8.16 6.42 -8.27
N ALA A 109 8.77 6.21 -9.43
CA ALA A 109 9.99 6.92 -9.82
C ALA A 109 9.79 8.44 -9.86
N LEU A 110 8.64 8.92 -10.36
CA LEU A 110 8.34 10.34 -10.44
C LEU A 110 7.97 10.95 -9.10
N LYS A 111 7.38 10.16 -8.20
CA LYS A 111 6.95 10.63 -6.89
C LYS A 111 8.11 10.73 -5.90
N LEU A 112 8.95 9.70 -5.84
CA LEU A 112 9.96 9.54 -4.79
C LEU A 112 11.33 10.07 -5.17
N TYR A 113 11.65 10.09 -6.47
CA TYR A 113 13.00 10.36 -6.95
C TYR A 113 13.02 11.50 -7.96
N ARG A 114 13.70 12.59 -7.65
CA ARG A 114 13.93 13.71 -8.54
C ARG A 114 15.37 14.21 -8.44
N PRO A 115 15.96 14.71 -9.54
CA PRO A 115 17.35 15.18 -9.53
C PRO A 115 17.55 16.43 -8.65
N ASP A 116 16.53 17.26 -8.50
CA ASP A 116 16.50 18.51 -7.75
C ASP A 116 15.96 18.36 -6.31
N GLY A 117 15.80 17.11 -5.84
CA GLY A 117 15.30 16.80 -4.50
C GLY A 117 13.81 16.41 -4.49
N PRO A 118 13.16 16.43 -3.33
CA PRO A 118 11.78 16.02 -3.17
C PRO A 118 10.81 16.87 -4.00
N THR A 119 9.64 16.31 -4.29
CA THR A 119 8.58 17.04 -5.02
C THR A 119 8.23 18.36 -4.34
N ARG A 120 7.88 19.39 -5.10
CA ARG A 120 7.60 20.75 -4.58
C ARG A 120 6.51 20.80 -3.52
N ASP A 121 5.59 19.85 -3.53
CA ASP A 121 4.47 19.70 -2.60
C ASP A 121 4.80 18.85 -1.37
N ARG A 122 6.05 18.36 -1.26
CA ARG A 122 6.54 17.65 -0.06
C ARG A 122 7.04 18.64 0.97
N LEU A 123 6.68 18.43 2.25
CA LEU A 123 7.24 19.16 3.38
C LEU A 123 8.73 18.87 3.51
N GLN A 124 9.54 19.93 3.54
CA GLN A 124 11.00 19.82 3.63
C GLN A 124 11.53 20.28 4.99
N HIS A 125 10.77 21.08 5.68
CA HIS A 125 11.12 21.65 6.99
C HIS A 125 9.94 21.52 7.94
N PRO A 126 10.21 21.31 9.24
CA PRO A 126 9.17 21.47 10.26
C PRO A 126 8.66 22.92 10.27
N MET A 127 7.40 23.10 10.58
CA MET A 127 6.74 24.40 10.55
C MET A 127 6.16 24.71 11.93
N LEU A 128 6.45 25.88 12.46
CA LEU A 128 5.86 26.40 13.69
C LEU A 128 4.88 27.53 13.36
N ARG A 129 3.71 27.50 13.99
CA ARG A 129 2.73 28.59 13.84
C ARG A 129 3.04 29.71 14.82
N VAL A 130 3.49 30.83 14.27
CA VAL A 130 3.79 32.06 15.01
C VAL A 130 2.84 33.16 14.53
N ASN A 131 2.07 33.73 15.45
CA ASN A 131 1.08 34.78 15.14
C ASN A 131 0.15 34.42 13.96
N GLY A 132 -0.33 33.17 13.91
CA GLY A 132 -1.24 32.68 12.88
C GLY A 132 -0.59 32.23 11.58
N THR A 133 0.71 32.50 11.36
CA THR A 133 1.45 32.16 10.14
C THR A 133 2.41 31.02 10.40
N LEU A 134 2.46 30.03 9.49
CA LEU A 134 3.43 28.94 9.55
C LEU A 134 4.81 29.44 9.11
N GLN A 135 5.81 29.24 9.97
CA GLN A 135 7.21 29.61 9.73
C GLN A 135 8.06 28.34 9.74
N PRO A 136 9.01 28.16 8.80
CA PRO A 136 9.94 27.04 8.84
C PRO A 136 10.90 27.19 10.02
N ILE A 137 11.16 26.08 10.72
CA ILE A 137 12.11 26.02 11.83
C ILE A 137 13.10 24.87 11.63
N PRO A 138 14.30 24.91 12.26
CA PRO A 138 15.22 23.77 12.25
C PRO A 138 14.63 22.54 12.97
N TRP A 139 15.13 21.35 12.62
CA TRP A 139 14.67 20.10 13.23
C TRP A 139 14.96 19.99 14.72
N ASP A 140 16.13 20.44 15.18
CA ASP A 140 16.50 20.48 16.59
C ASP A 140 15.50 21.31 17.40
N MET A 141 15.20 22.53 16.95
CA MET A 141 14.17 23.36 17.57
C MET A 141 12.79 22.67 17.59
N ALA A 142 12.40 21.99 16.51
CA ALA A 142 11.11 21.29 16.45
C ALA A 142 11.04 20.13 17.46
N THR A 143 12.11 19.35 17.55
CA THR A 143 12.20 18.23 18.51
C THR A 143 12.24 18.71 19.96
N ASP A 144 12.95 19.80 20.27
CA ASP A 144 12.99 20.39 21.59
C ASP A 144 11.61 20.89 22.04
N ILE A 145 10.89 21.62 21.17
CA ILE A 145 9.52 22.08 21.43
C ILE A 145 8.59 20.90 21.70
N ILE A 146 8.65 19.85 20.88
CA ILE A 146 7.82 18.65 21.05
C ILE A 146 8.15 17.95 22.38
N ALA A 147 9.43 17.82 22.73
CA ALA A 147 9.84 17.20 23.98
C ALA A 147 9.38 18.00 25.18
N GLU A 148 9.51 19.33 25.16
CA GLU A 148 9.00 20.22 26.22
C GLU A 148 7.47 20.11 26.38
N MET A 149 6.72 20.08 25.26
CA MET A 149 5.26 19.92 25.31
C MET A 149 4.84 18.58 25.89
N ILE A 150 5.53 17.49 25.54
CA ILE A 150 5.28 16.16 26.11
C ILE A 150 5.57 16.17 27.60
N THR A 151 6.75 16.66 28.02
CA THR A 151 7.16 16.72 29.41
C THR A 151 6.17 17.55 30.23
N HIS A 152 5.83 18.73 29.77
CA HIS A 152 4.84 19.59 30.47
C HIS A 152 3.47 18.92 30.60
N THR A 153 3.00 18.24 29.54
CA THR A 153 1.71 17.53 29.59
C THR A 153 1.74 16.38 30.60
N VAL A 154 2.83 15.62 30.62
CA VAL A 154 3.01 14.51 31.58
C VAL A 154 3.14 15.02 33.01
N ASP A 155 3.90 16.08 33.24
CA ASP A 155 4.08 16.68 34.56
C ASP A 155 2.79 17.26 35.14
N GLU A 156 1.94 17.85 34.30
CA GLU A 156 0.70 18.49 34.72
C GLU A 156 -0.50 17.53 34.82
N TYR A 157 -0.60 16.57 33.88
CA TYR A 157 -1.80 15.72 33.74
C TYR A 157 -1.52 14.21 33.84
N GLY A 158 -0.27 13.81 33.96
CA GLY A 158 0.17 12.41 33.98
C GLY A 158 0.31 11.78 32.59
N GLU A 159 0.99 10.62 32.56
CA GLU A 159 1.31 9.89 31.33
C GLU A 159 0.09 9.44 30.53
N LEU A 160 -1.04 9.21 31.18
CA LEU A 160 -2.28 8.79 30.52
C LEU A 160 -2.94 9.92 29.72
N ALA A 161 -2.53 11.18 29.91
CA ALA A 161 -3.00 12.30 29.10
C ALA A 161 -2.35 12.32 27.70
N MET A 162 -1.28 11.53 27.48
CA MET A 162 -0.62 11.39 26.20
C MET A 162 -1.14 10.18 25.44
N GLY A 163 -1.29 10.33 24.13
CA GLY A 163 -1.65 9.25 23.22
C GLY A 163 -0.89 9.34 21.89
N PHE A 164 -0.54 8.18 21.35
CA PHE A 164 0.13 8.05 20.06
C PHE A 164 -0.76 7.29 19.08
N LYS A 165 -1.11 7.93 17.99
CA LYS A 165 -1.82 7.29 16.89
C LYS A 165 -0.94 7.31 15.66
N HIS A 166 -0.57 6.14 15.15
CA HIS A 166 0.27 6.01 13.99
C HIS A 166 -0.44 5.30 12.85
N TYR A 167 0.14 5.35 11.65
CA TYR A 167 -0.39 4.65 10.51
C TYR A 167 0.08 3.20 10.49
N SER A 168 -0.79 2.23 10.17
CA SER A 168 -0.43 0.81 10.23
C SER A 168 0.44 0.34 9.06
N TYR A 169 0.58 1.14 8.00
CA TYR A 169 1.42 0.82 6.83
C TYR A 169 2.84 1.40 6.95
N GLU A 170 3.26 1.64 8.17
CA GLU A 170 4.62 2.06 8.49
C GLU A 170 5.60 0.89 8.39
N TYR A 171 6.88 1.22 8.16
CA TYR A 171 7.95 0.25 8.32
C TYR A 171 8.10 -0.17 9.79
N PHE A 172 8.57 -1.39 10.02
CA PHE A 172 8.73 -1.92 11.38
C PHE A 172 9.56 -1.02 12.28
N GLU A 173 10.59 -0.40 11.73
CA GLU A 173 11.49 0.50 12.47
C GLU A 173 10.73 1.73 12.99
N ASN A 174 9.83 2.32 12.19
CA ASN A 174 9.02 3.47 12.59
C ASN A 174 8.02 3.07 13.68
N THR A 175 7.31 1.95 13.48
CA THR A 175 6.36 1.41 14.47
C THR A 175 7.08 1.10 15.79
N TYR A 176 8.24 0.46 15.72
CA TYR A 176 9.06 0.17 16.90
C TYR A 176 9.50 1.45 17.62
N ALA A 177 9.98 2.46 16.88
CA ALA A 177 10.44 3.72 17.46
C ALA A 177 9.31 4.47 18.17
N ILE A 178 8.12 4.57 17.55
CA ILE A 178 6.94 5.22 18.15
C ILE A 178 6.50 4.47 19.40
N THR A 179 6.40 3.15 19.34
CA THR A 179 5.97 2.31 20.47
C THR A 179 6.98 2.40 21.62
N LYS A 180 8.28 2.39 21.32
CA LYS A 180 9.33 2.56 22.33
C LYS A 180 9.27 3.93 22.99
N LEU A 181 9.07 5.00 22.21
CA LEU A 181 8.89 6.35 22.75
C LEU A 181 7.69 6.40 23.69
N ALA A 182 6.55 5.85 23.28
CA ALA A 182 5.33 5.85 24.07
C ALA A 182 5.48 5.08 25.39
N PHE A 183 5.90 3.80 25.32
CA PHE A 183 5.94 2.93 26.50
C PHE A 183 7.13 3.20 27.43
N THR A 184 8.32 3.44 26.87
CA THR A 184 9.53 3.59 27.69
C THR A 184 9.98 5.03 27.88
N GLY A 185 9.69 5.92 26.94
CA GLY A 185 10.01 7.34 27.02
C GLY A 185 8.97 8.13 27.81
N VAL A 186 7.71 7.99 27.44
CA VAL A 186 6.57 8.74 28.04
C VAL A 186 5.91 7.94 29.17
N GLY A 187 5.87 6.62 29.09
CA GLY A 187 5.21 5.75 30.06
C GLY A 187 3.70 5.53 29.78
N THR A 188 3.20 5.92 28.59
CA THR A 188 1.80 5.79 28.27
C THR A 188 1.51 4.50 27.50
N PRO A 189 0.44 3.74 27.87
CA PRO A 189 -0.04 2.62 27.09
C PRO A 189 -0.94 3.04 25.91
N ASN A 190 -1.26 4.32 25.77
CA ASN A 190 -2.20 4.84 24.80
C ASN A 190 -1.55 4.91 23.40
N VAL A 191 -1.34 3.74 22.79
CA VAL A 191 -0.79 3.60 21.42
C VAL A 191 -1.79 2.83 20.58
N ALA A 192 -2.16 3.37 19.41
CA ALA A 192 -3.05 2.69 18.50
C ALA A 192 -2.69 2.95 17.03
N PRO A 193 -2.71 1.92 16.16
CA PRO A 193 -2.67 2.13 14.73
C PRO A 193 -3.97 2.77 14.22
N HIS A 194 -3.95 3.33 13.02
CA HIS A 194 -5.08 4.10 12.47
C HIS A 194 -6.38 3.29 12.34
N HIS A 195 -6.27 1.99 12.09
CA HIS A 195 -7.41 1.09 11.87
C HIS A 195 -7.98 0.52 13.17
N ASN A 196 -7.28 0.67 14.28
CA ASN A 196 -7.77 0.22 15.58
C ASN A 196 -8.75 1.24 16.17
N THR A 197 -10.03 0.93 16.14
CA THR A 197 -11.11 1.80 16.63
C THR A 197 -11.63 1.41 18.00
N ALA A 198 -11.26 0.21 18.48
CA ALA A 198 -11.66 -0.31 19.80
C ALA A 198 -10.43 -0.68 20.63
N PRO A 199 -10.45 -0.49 21.96
CA PRO A 199 -9.41 -1.00 22.83
C PRO A 199 -9.37 -2.52 22.76
N GLY A 200 -8.20 -3.09 22.44
CA GLY A 200 -7.90 -4.48 22.66
C GLY A 200 -7.71 -5.33 21.42
N THR A 201 -8.46 -5.16 20.33
CA THR A 201 -8.28 -6.01 19.14
C THR A 201 -8.52 -5.25 17.84
N ASP A 202 -7.78 -5.63 16.80
CA ASP A 202 -7.95 -5.09 15.45
C ASP A 202 -9.19 -5.68 14.74
N THR A 203 -9.66 -6.81 15.21
CA THR A 203 -10.72 -7.61 14.61
C THR A 203 -11.66 -8.17 15.69
N PRO A 204 -12.57 -7.33 16.20
CA PRO A 204 -13.57 -7.78 17.16
C PRO A 204 -14.32 -9.01 16.64
N GLY A 205 -14.41 -10.05 17.46
CA GLY A 205 -15.05 -11.33 17.12
C GLY A 205 -14.07 -12.42 16.70
N LEU A 206 -12.84 -12.13 16.27
CA LEU A 206 -11.83 -13.17 16.05
C LEU A 206 -11.33 -13.76 17.36
N ASP A 207 -11.26 -12.98 18.43
CA ASP A 207 -10.91 -13.47 19.77
C ASP A 207 -11.85 -14.59 20.23
N ASP A 208 -13.12 -14.52 19.88
CA ASP A 208 -14.12 -15.56 20.20
C ASP A 208 -13.82 -16.88 19.49
N THR A 209 -13.10 -16.85 18.37
CA THR A 209 -12.64 -18.03 17.64
C THR A 209 -11.26 -18.53 18.08
N GLY A 210 -10.59 -17.80 18.98
CA GLY A 210 -9.23 -18.09 19.42
C GLY A 210 -8.14 -17.74 18.39
N VAL A 211 -8.48 -16.98 17.37
CA VAL A 211 -7.57 -16.53 16.30
C VAL A 211 -7.51 -15.00 16.27
N ASP A 212 -6.30 -14.46 16.44
CA ASP A 212 -6.02 -13.01 16.51
C ASP A 212 -5.49 -12.45 15.17
N SER A 213 -5.56 -13.19 14.08
CA SER A 213 -5.02 -12.77 12.79
C SER A 213 -5.82 -13.30 11.61
N PHE A 214 -5.67 -12.62 10.47
CA PHE A 214 -6.20 -13.12 9.20
C PHE A 214 -5.58 -14.46 8.85
N SER A 215 -6.40 -15.43 8.55
CA SER A 215 -5.98 -16.80 8.22
C SER A 215 -5.84 -17.04 6.71
N ALA A 216 -6.28 -16.09 5.87
CA ALA A 216 -6.34 -16.22 4.42
C ALA A 216 -5.29 -15.37 3.70
N GLY A 217 -4.68 -15.93 2.66
CA GLY A 217 -3.82 -15.21 1.72
C GLY A 217 -4.59 -14.66 0.52
N TYR A 218 -3.91 -13.93 -0.37
CA TYR A 218 -4.54 -13.43 -1.60
C TYR A 218 -4.90 -14.56 -2.56
N GLU A 219 -4.18 -15.69 -2.53
CA GLU A 219 -4.44 -16.85 -3.37
C GLU A 219 -5.80 -17.48 -3.07
N ASP A 220 -6.26 -17.45 -1.82
CA ASP A 220 -7.52 -18.06 -1.39
C ASP A 220 -8.73 -17.43 -2.08
N TYR A 221 -8.63 -16.15 -2.49
CA TYR A 221 -9.69 -15.52 -3.29
C TYR A 221 -9.89 -16.17 -4.67
N ARG A 222 -8.90 -16.87 -5.20
CA ARG A 222 -8.99 -17.55 -6.49
C ARG A 222 -9.73 -18.88 -6.40
N GLU A 223 -9.78 -19.47 -5.21
CA GLU A 223 -10.40 -20.77 -4.93
C GLU A 223 -11.82 -20.63 -4.39
N ALA A 224 -12.24 -19.41 -4.07
CA ALA A 224 -13.57 -19.14 -3.52
C ALA A 224 -14.67 -19.20 -4.60
N ASP A 225 -15.78 -19.87 -4.29
CA ASP A 225 -16.99 -19.84 -5.13
C ASP A 225 -17.78 -18.54 -4.95
N VAL A 226 -17.78 -18.00 -3.73
CA VAL A 226 -18.47 -16.76 -3.35
C VAL A 226 -17.57 -15.91 -2.48
N ILE A 227 -17.49 -14.60 -2.77
CA ILE A 227 -16.76 -13.62 -1.96
C ILE A 227 -17.77 -12.56 -1.49
N MET A 228 -17.92 -12.40 -0.18
CA MET A 228 -18.69 -11.32 0.41
C MET A 228 -17.75 -10.16 0.78
N ILE A 229 -18.01 -8.98 0.23
CA ILE A 229 -17.22 -7.75 0.44
C ILE A 229 -18.10 -6.73 1.16
N LEU A 230 -17.72 -6.34 2.37
CA LEU A 230 -18.49 -5.42 3.21
C LEU A 230 -17.74 -4.11 3.45
N GLY A 231 -18.39 -2.98 3.15
CA GLY A 231 -17.96 -1.63 3.52
C GLY A 231 -16.62 -1.18 2.91
N THR A 232 -16.19 -1.83 1.81
CA THR A 232 -14.94 -1.47 1.13
C THR A 232 -15.09 -1.59 -0.39
N ASP A 233 -14.39 -0.74 -1.13
CA ASP A 233 -14.28 -0.80 -2.59
C ASP A 233 -12.87 -1.26 -3.00
N PRO A 234 -12.58 -2.56 -3.05
CA PRO A 234 -11.25 -3.07 -3.37
C PRO A 234 -10.85 -2.81 -4.83
N TYR A 235 -11.79 -2.66 -5.75
CA TYR A 235 -11.47 -2.24 -7.12
C TYR A 235 -10.69 -0.93 -7.13
N GLU A 236 -11.10 0.05 -6.32
CA GLU A 236 -10.47 1.35 -6.28
C GLU A 236 -9.32 1.42 -5.26
N THR A 237 -9.50 0.86 -4.06
CA THR A 237 -8.55 1.02 -2.95
C THR A 237 -7.42 0.00 -2.98
N LYS A 238 -7.66 -1.19 -3.55
CA LYS A 238 -6.72 -2.34 -3.62
C LYS A 238 -6.75 -2.98 -5.01
N SER A 239 -6.70 -2.15 -6.05
CA SER A 239 -6.95 -2.57 -7.44
C SER A 239 -6.12 -3.77 -7.88
N VAL A 240 -4.85 -3.87 -7.50
CA VAL A 240 -4.00 -5.02 -7.87
C VAL A 240 -4.49 -6.31 -7.22
N ALA A 241 -4.80 -6.29 -5.92
CA ALA A 241 -5.37 -7.47 -5.26
C ALA A 241 -6.70 -7.89 -5.92
N PHE A 242 -7.56 -6.93 -6.23
CA PHE A 242 -8.84 -7.18 -6.89
C PHE A 242 -8.66 -7.81 -8.27
N THR A 243 -7.86 -7.18 -9.14
CA THR A 243 -7.68 -7.62 -10.53
C THR A 243 -6.81 -8.86 -10.68
N THR A 244 -5.89 -9.10 -9.76
CA THR A 244 -4.94 -10.22 -9.82
C THR A 244 -5.46 -11.47 -9.13
N HIS A 245 -6.28 -11.33 -8.10
CA HIS A 245 -6.72 -12.47 -7.27
C HIS A 245 -8.22 -12.69 -7.30
N ILE A 246 -9.05 -11.65 -7.12
CA ILE A 246 -10.52 -11.80 -7.08
C ILE A 246 -11.09 -12.06 -8.48
N VAL A 247 -10.76 -11.21 -9.43
CA VAL A 247 -11.31 -11.33 -10.82
C VAL A 247 -10.94 -12.65 -11.49
N PRO A 248 -9.68 -13.14 -11.44
CA PRO A 248 -9.34 -14.41 -12.11
C PRO A 248 -9.97 -15.65 -11.49
N GLY A 249 -10.38 -15.61 -10.21
CA GLY A 249 -11.06 -16.71 -9.54
C GLY A 249 -12.48 -16.95 -10.07
N GLY A 250 -13.13 -15.91 -10.58
CA GLY A 250 -14.49 -16.00 -11.12
C GLY A 250 -15.58 -16.19 -10.07
N ALA A 251 -15.28 -15.96 -8.78
CA ALA A 251 -16.24 -16.04 -7.69
C ALA A 251 -17.46 -15.13 -7.90
N ALA A 252 -18.64 -15.56 -7.45
CA ALA A 252 -19.79 -14.68 -7.31
C ALA A 252 -19.51 -13.65 -6.19
N ILE A 253 -19.68 -12.35 -6.48
CA ILE A 253 -19.37 -11.30 -5.51
C ILE A 253 -20.67 -10.77 -4.90
N ILE A 254 -20.81 -10.88 -3.58
CA ILE A 254 -21.82 -10.19 -2.80
C ILE A 254 -21.19 -8.91 -2.24
N HIS A 255 -21.50 -7.77 -2.86
CA HIS A 255 -20.94 -6.49 -2.40
C HIS A 255 -21.96 -5.74 -1.55
N VAL A 256 -21.58 -5.46 -0.30
CA VAL A 256 -22.42 -4.72 0.66
C VAL A 256 -21.78 -3.35 0.89
N ASP A 257 -22.40 -2.32 0.34
CA ASP A 257 -21.92 -0.93 0.48
C ASP A 257 -23.11 0.03 0.32
N PRO A 258 -23.21 1.09 1.13
CA PRO A 258 -24.28 2.09 0.96
C PRO A 258 -24.21 2.83 -0.38
N ARG A 259 -23.05 2.83 -1.04
CA ARG A 259 -22.85 3.46 -2.35
C ARG A 259 -22.76 2.41 -3.45
N LYS A 260 -23.23 2.76 -4.63
CA LYS A 260 -22.91 1.99 -5.83
C LYS A 260 -21.53 2.37 -6.33
N THR A 261 -20.56 1.46 -6.18
CA THR A 261 -19.16 1.61 -6.55
C THR A 261 -18.80 0.83 -7.81
N PHE A 262 -17.53 0.87 -8.24
CA PHE A 262 -17.05 0.00 -9.31
C PHE A 262 -17.10 -1.48 -8.91
N THR A 263 -16.77 -1.81 -7.65
CA THR A 263 -16.93 -3.18 -7.12
C THR A 263 -18.38 -3.64 -7.18
N SER A 264 -19.35 -2.77 -6.82
CA SER A 264 -20.78 -3.06 -6.97
C SER A 264 -21.15 -3.37 -8.42
N SER A 265 -20.69 -2.52 -9.34
CA SER A 265 -20.99 -2.66 -10.77
C SER A 265 -20.39 -3.94 -11.36
N TYR A 266 -19.19 -4.32 -10.91
CA TYR A 266 -18.56 -5.58 -11.29
C TYR A 266 -19.34 -6.78 -10.75
N ALA A 267 -19.77 -6.74 -9.49
CA ALA A 267 -20.56 -7.79 -8.87
C ALA A 267 -21.88 -8.04 -9.64
N GLU A 268 -22.63 -6.97 -9.97
CA GLU A 268 -23.89 -7.04 -10.71
C GLU A 268 -23.72 -7.46 -12.18
N ALA A 269 -22.57 -7.18 -12.79
CA ALA A 269 -22.30 -7.61 -14.17
C ALA A 269 -21.95 -9.10 -14.26
N GLY A 270 -21.56 -9.73 -13.16
CA GLY A 270 -21.25 -11.16 -13.04
C GLY A 270 -22.42 -11.96 -12.43
N ALA A 271 -22.06 -13.02 -11.71
CA ALA A 271 -23.03 -13.87 -10.99
C ALA A 271 -23.38 -13.36 -9.58
N GLY A 272 -22.88 -12.17 -9.20
CA GLY A 272 -23.06 -11.61 -7.86
C GLY A 272 -24.18 -10.59 -7.76
N LEU A 273 -24.16 -9.83 -6.65
CA LEU A 273 -25.17 -8.81 -6.37
C LEU A 273 -24.61 -7.67 -5.51
N HIS A 274 -25.28 -6.52 -5.54
CA HIS A 274 -25.02 -5.39 -4.65
C HIS A 274 -26.17 -5.24 -3.64
N LEU A 275 -25.82 -5.25 -2.36
CA LEU A 275 -26.76 -4.96 -1.27
C LEU A 275 -26.47 -3.55 -0.75
N GLN A 276 -27.34 -2.63 -1.10
CA GLN A 276 -27.27 -1.26 -0.64
C GLN A 276 -27.93 -1.14 0.73
N ILE A 277 -27.12 -1.03 1.77
CA ILE A 277 -27.58 -0.86 3.15
C ILE A 277 -27.44 0.60 3.60
N GLN A 278 -28.11 0.96 4.68
CA GLN A 278 -27.86 2.24 5.35
C GLN A 278 -26.58 2.15 6.18
N PRO A 279 -25.75 3.21 6.23
CA PRO A 279 -24.59 3.25 7.11
C PRO A 279 -24.94 2.91 8.55
N GLY A 280 -24.15 2.02 9.17
CA GLY A 280 -24.35 1.56 10.54
C GLY A 280 -25.37 0.44 10.71
N THR A 281 -25.87 -0.16 9.63
CA THR A 281 -26.86 -1.27 9.70
C THR A 281 -26.26 -2.63 9.37
N ASP A 282 -24.95 -2.75 9.24
CA ASP A 282 -24.23 -4.00 8.92
C ASP A 282 -24.58 -5.12 9.90
N ALA A 283 -24.63 -4.82 11.19
CA ALA A 283 -24.96 -5.80 12.23
C ALA A 283 -26.33 -6.42 12.04
N PHE A 284 -27.32 -5.67 11.55
CA PHE A 284 -28.66 -6.21 11.28
C PHE A 284 -28.65 -7.16 10.08
N LEU A 285 -27.89 -6.83 9.03
CA LEU A 285 -27.75 -7.71 7.87
C LEU A 285 -27.06 -9.02 8.26
N ILE A 286 -25.93 -8.94 8.98
CA ILE A 286 -25.18 -10.13 9.41
C ILE A 286 -26.04 -10.97 10.36
N GLY A 287 -26.71 -10.36 11.33
CA GLY A 287 -27.62 -11.05 12.24
C GLY A 287 -28.77 -11.75 11.51
N ALA A 288 -29.35 -11.14 10.46
CA ALA A 288 -30.39 -11.76 9.65
C ALA A 288 -29.86 -12.96 8.85
N ILE A 289 -28.67 -12.85 8.27
CA ILE A 289 -28.00 -13.95 7.56
C ILE A 289 -27.72 -15.10 8.52
N THR A 290 -27.12 -14.82 9.67
CA THR A 290 -26.83 -15.83 10.69
C THR A 290 -28.07 -16.54 11.17
N ARG A 291 -29.14 -15.78 11.48
CA ARG A 291 -30.41 -16.35 11.88
C ARG A 291 -30.97 -17.29 10.80
N TYR A 292 -30.95 -16.86 9.53
CA TYR A 292 -31.45 -17.66 8.43
C TYR A 292 -30.68 -18.98 8.28
N ILE A 293 -29.34 -18.95 8.39
CA ILE A 293 -28.47 -20.13 8.36
C ILE A 293 -28.87 -21.11 9.46
N LEU A 294 -29.07 -20.62 10.69
CA LEU A 294 -29.47 -21.45 11.83
C LEU A 294 -30.88 -22.04 11.65
N GLU A 295 -31.84 -21.24 11.17
CA GLU A 295 -33.21 -21.70 10.90
C GLU A 295 -33.27 -22.81 9.80
N GLN A 296 -32.33 -22.76 8.85
CA GLN A 296 -32.22 -23.80 7.81
C GLN A 296 -31.42 -25.04 8.25
N GLY A 297 -30.83 -25.02 9.46
CA GLY A 297 -29.98 -26.10 9.94
C GLY A 297 -28.64 -26.25 9.18
N TRP A 298 -28.15 -25.18 8.59
CA TRP A 298 -26.88 -25.15 7.83
C TRP A 298 -25.67 -24.84 8.72
N GLY A 299 -25.88 -24.58 9.99
CA GLY A 299 -24.80 -24.33 10.94
C GLY A 299 -24.10 -25.64 11.32
N ASP A 300 -22.78 -25.63 11.35
CA ASP A 300 -21.97 -26.65 11.99
C ASP A 300 -21.89 -26.30 13.48
N LEU A 301 -22.63 -27.03 14.28
CA LEU A 301 -22.79 -26.79 15.73
C LEU A 301 -22.09 -27.85 16.57
N GLU A 302 -21.26 -28.76 15.98
CA GLU A 302 -20.50 -29.81 16.70
C GLU A 302 -19.15 -29.33 17.16
#